data_f498d34450782b7f9b2843955594064c
#
_entry.id   f498d34450782b7f9b2843955594064c
#
_cell.length_a   1.000
_cell.length_b   1.000
_cell.length_c   1.000
_cell.angle_alpha   90.00
_cell.angle_beta   90.00
_cell.angle_gamma   90.00
#
_symmetry.space_group_name_H-M   'P 1'
#
loop_
_entity.id
_entity.type
_entity.pdbx_description
1 polymer ?
#
loop_
_entity_poly.entity_id
_entity_poly.type
_entity_poly.pdbx_seq_one_letter_code
_entity_poly.pdbx_strand_id
1 'polypeptide(L)'
;KRQIKNFAELQERVRSSEPLVVSVAQAADQEVLLSVKAAADQGFIKPVLTGDRERIEELCGRIGLKPLEILRAGTEEEAVERAVRAVHDGSAQVLMKGLVNTSVYMRGILNREWGLRTGRLLSMMAVYEAPGYHKLLFCSDSGINVAPNLEQKKYIPKNLLYAVRNMGIQNPKVAVLTANEMVDPKVVSTTDAAGLVEAVKNEEGFLPCIIEGPIAVSYTHLTLPTKR
;
A
#
# COMPACT_ATOMS: atom_id res chain seq x y z
N LYS A 1 11.09 -3.57 18.38
CA LYS A 1 9.91 -2.66 18.35
C LYS A 1 8.67 -3.44 18.81
N ARG A 2 7.80 -2.83 19.64
CA ARG A 2 6.54 -3.45 20.04
C ARG A 2 5.64 -3.61 18.83
N GLN A 3 4.97 -4.76 18.72
CA GLN A 3 4.02 -5.05 17.64
C GLN A 3 2.80 -4.11 17.73
N ILE A 4 2.41 -3.53 16.59
CA ILE A 4 1.20 -2.71 16.46
C ILE A 4 -0.01 -3.65 16.34
N LYS A 5 -1.04 -3.44 17.20
CA LYS A 5 -2.21 -4.32 17.28
C LYS A 5 -3.48 -3.73 16.67
N ASN A 6 -3.59 -2.40 16.62
CA ASN A 6 -4.76 -1.67 16.14
C ASN A 6 -4.36 -0.34 15.49
N PHE A 7 -5.30 0.33 14.86
CA PHE A 7 -5.04 1.61 14.20
C PHE A 7 -4.69 2.74 15.19
N ALA A 8 -5.22 2.71 16.41
CA ALA A 8 -4.88 3.71 17.40
C ALA A 8 -3.38 3.65 17.78
N GLU A 9 -2.83 2.44 18.00
CA GLU A 9 -1.39 2.24 18.25
C GLU A 9 -0.54 2.63 17.02
N LEU A 10 -1.06 2.41 15.80
CA LEU A 10 -0.40 2.83 14.56
C LEU A 10 -0.32 4.35 14.48
N GLN A 11 -1.42 5.04 14.71
CA GLN A 11 -1.48 6.51 14.71
C GLN A 11 -0.54 7.11 15.76
N GLU A 12 -0.53 6.56 16.97
CA GLU A 12 0.36 7.02 18.05
C GLU A 12 1.84 6.89 17.67
N ARG A 13 2.19 5.78 17.02
CA ARG A 13 3.56 5.59 16.51
C ARG A 13 3.91 6.60 15.43
N VAL A 14 2.99 6.92 14.53
CA VAL A 14 3.21 7.91 13.46
C VAL A 14 3.37 9.32 14.05
N ARG A 15 2.56 9.68 15.07
CA ARG A 15 2.69 10.98 15.76
C ARG A 15 4.05 11.21 16.42
N SER A 16 4.70 10.14 16.85
CA SER A 16 6.04 10.22 17.44
C SER A 16 7.19 10.34 16.44
N SER A 17 6.87 10.38 15.14
CA SER A 17 7.83 10.48 14.04
C SER A 17 7.80 11.88 13.42
N GLU A 18 8.86 12.27 12.72
CA GLU A 18 8.85 13.49 11.90
C GLU A 18 7.78 13.37 10.79
N PRO A 19 7.00 14.44 10.52
CA PRO A 19 6.03 14.45 9.45
C PRO A 19 6.66 14.17 8.08
N LEU A 20 6.07 13.27 7.31
CA LEU A 20 6.54 12.96 5.97
C LEU A 20 6.02 13.98 4.95
N VAL A 21 6.85 14.33 3.97
CA VAL A 21 6.39 15.10 2.82
C VAL A 21 5.62 14.17 1.88
N VAL A 22 4.36 14.50 1.64
CA VAL A 22 3.45 13.75 0.77
C VAL A 22 3.16 14.56 -0.48
N SER A 23 3.52 14.04 -1.64
CA SER A 23 3.18 14.62 -2.93
C SER A 23 1.84 14.09 -3.42
N VAL A 24 0.87 14.97 -3.66
CA VAL A 24 -0.50 14.63 -4.04
C VAL A 24 -0.72 14.92 -5.52
N ALA A 25 -0.93 13.88 -6.32
CA ALA A 25 -1.17 13.99 -7.75
C ALA A 25 -2.62 14.40 -8.02
N GLN A 26 -2.84 15.53 -8.70
CA GLN A 26 -4.15 16.12 -9.03
C GLN A 26 -5.00 16.37 -7.77
N ALA A 27 -4.58 17.37 -7.03
CA ALA A 27 -5.15 17.71 -5.71
C ALA A 27 -6.34 18.70 -5.78
N ALA A 28 -6.74 19.17 -6.97
CA ALA A 28 -7.77 20.20 -7.16
C ALA A 28 -9.20 19.68 -6.90
N ASP A 29 -9.39 18.94 -5.80
CA ASP A 29 -10.66 18.35 -5.38
C ASP A 29 -10.87 18.52 -3.87
N GLN A 30 -12.10 18.82 -3.46
CA GLN A 30 -12.42 19.15 -2.07
C GLN A 30 -12.22 17.95 -1.13
N GLU A 31 -12.66 16.74 -1.52
CA GLU A 31 -12.58 15.55 -0.69
C GLU A 31 -11.10 15.11 -0.52
N VAL A 32 -10.31 15.22 -1.59
CA VAL A 32 -8.87 14.99 -1.54
C VAL A 32 -8.23 15.95 -0.53
N LEU A 33 -8.51 17.24 -0.63
CA LEU A 33 -7.91 18.25 0.26
C LEU A 33 -8.39 18.14 1.70
N LEU A 34 -9.64 17.74 1.96
CA LEU A 34 -10.14 17.46 3.32
C LEU A 34 -9.39 16.26 3.94
N SER A 35 -9.14 15.22 3.17
CA SER A 35 -8.37 14.06 3.63
C SER A 35 -6.91 14.43 3.94
N VAL A 36 -6.30 15.22 3.05
CA VAL A 36 -4.93 15.76 3.24
C VAL A 36 -4.87 16.64 4.49
N LYS A 37 -5.85 17.54 4.67
CA LYS A 37 -5.95 18.40 5.85
C LYS A 37 -6.05 17.59 7.13
N ALA A 38 -6.91 16.58 7.17
CA ALA A 38 -7.06 15.72 8.35
C ALA A 38 -5.74 15.05 8.78
N ALA A 39 -4.93 14.62 7.81
CA ALA A 39 -3.62 14.04 8.09
C ALA A 39 -2.58 15.11 8.51
N ALA A 40 -2.62 16.29 7.88
CA ALA A 40 -1.72 17.39 8.21
C ALA A 40 -2.00 17.98 9.60
N ASP A 41 -3.28 18.15 9.97
CA ASP A 41 -3.71 18.64 11.29
C ASP A 41 -3.29 17.67 12.43
N GLN A 42 -3.17 16.38 12.13
CA GLN A 42 -2.64 15.39 13.07
C GLN A 42 -1.09 15.36 13.13
N GLY A 43 -0.43 16.15 12.30
CA GLY A 43 1.03 16.21 12.24
C GLY A 43 1.68 15.02 11.52
N PHE A 44 0.92 14.25 10.74
CA PHE A 44 1.46 13.09 10.02
C PHE A 44 2.20 13.47 8.76
N ILE A 45 1.76 14.53 8.08
CA ILE A 45 2.26 14.90 6.76
C ILE A 45 2.47 16.41 6.59
N LYS A 46 3.35 16.74 5.65
CA LYS A 46 3.52 18.06 5.03
C LYS A 46 3.16 17.91 3.54
N PRO A 47 2.03 18.45 3.08
CA PRO A 47 1.57 18.19 1.71
C PRO A 47 2.23 19.10 0.69
N VAL A 48 2.67 18.50 -0.43
CA VAL A 48 2.98 19.13 -1.71
C VAL A 48 1.85 18.78 -2.66
N LEU A 49 1.17 19.78 -3.21
CA LEU A 49 -0.03 19.60 -4.01
C LEU A 49 0.25 19.87 -5.48
N THR A 50 -0.21 19.01 -6.39
CA THR A 50 -0.06 19.22 -7.84
C THR A 50 -1.42 19.32 -8.52
N GLY A 51 -1.54 20.18 -9.54
CA GLY A 51 -2.76 20.37 -10.32
C GLY A 51 -3.05 21.84 -10.65
N ASP A 52 -4.32 22.16 -10.85
CA ASP A 52 -4.78 23.52 -11.06
C ASP A 52 -4.52 24.38 -9.82
N ARG A 53 -3.53 25.27 -9.90
CA ARG A 53 -3.07 26.07 -8.76
C ARG A 53 -4.17 26.96 -8.20
N GLU A 54 -4.88 27.66 -9.07
CA GLU A 54 -5.91 28.62 -8.70
C GLU A 54 -7.04 27.92 -7.94
N ARG A 55 -7.45 26.76 -8.44
CA ARG A 55 -8.47 25.94 -7.79
C ARG A 55 -7.98 25.35 -6.45
N ILE A 56 -6.73 24.89 -6.37
CA ILE A 56 -6.14 24.38 -5.13
C ILE A 56 -6.05 25.50 -4.08
N GLU A 57 -5.58 26.69 -4.44
CA GLU A 57 -5.47 27.84 -3.53
C GLU A 57 -6.85 28.26 -3.00
N GLU A 58 -7.88 28.33 -3.86
CA GLU A 58 -9.26 28.61 -3.46
C GLU A 58 -9.76 27.60 -2.42
N LEU A 59 -9.65 26.31 -2.73
CA LEU A 59 -10.12 25.24 -1.85
C LEU A 59 -9.34 25.19 -0.53
N CYS A 60 -8.02 25.33 -0.58
CA CYS A 60 -7.18 25.40 0.61
C CYS A 60 -7.54 26.58 1.52
N GLY A 61 -7.83 27.75 0.93
CA GLY A 61 -8.28 28.92 1.66
C GLY A 61 -9.60 28.68 2.39
N ARG A 62 -10.57 28.04 1.74
CA ARG A 62 -11.88 27.69 2.34
C ARG A 62 -11.78 26.76 3.55
N ILE A 63 -10.89 25.77 3.49
CA ILE A 63 -10.76 24.76 4.55
C ILE A 63 -9.65 25.07 5.54
N GLY A 64 -8.83 26.10 5.31
CA GLY A 64 -7.72 26.46 6.17
C GLY A 64 -6.52 25.50 6.06
N LEU A 65 -6.30 24.84 4.92
CA LEU A 65 -5.14 24.01 4.66
C LEU A 65 -3.96 24.88 4.19
N LYS A 66 -2.79 24.69 4.80
CA LYS A 66 -1.54 25.34 4.40
C LYS A 66 -0.58 24.28 3.83
N PRO A 67 -0.52 24.12 2.50
CA PRO A 67 0.43 23.18 1.90
C PRO A 67 1.86 23.71 2.03
N LEU A 68 2.83 22.79 1.96
CA LEU A 68 4.24 23.12 1.87
C LEU A 68 4.54 23.82 0.53
N GLU A 69 3.97 23.28 -0.55
CA GLU A 69 4.13 23.81 -1.90
C GLU A 69 2.93 23.44 -2.78
N ILE A 70 2.64 24.27 -3.80
CA ILE A 70 1.69 23.97 -4.86
C ILE A 70 2.43 24.00 -6.21
N LEU A 71 2.54 22.85 -6.85
CA LEU A 71 3.12 22.67 -8.18
C LEU A 71 2.01 22.75 -9.23
N ARG A 72 1.97 23.85 -9.98
CA ARG A 72 0.96 24.06 -11.02
C ARG A 72 1.08 22.99 -12.11
N ALA A 73 -0.06 22.46 -12.56
CA ALA A 73 -0.17 21.57 -13.70
C ALA A 73 -1.46 21.84 -14.46
N GLY A 74 -1.39 21.84 -15.78
CA GLY A 74 -2.53 22.12 -16.66
C GLY A 74 -3.29 20.88 -17.10
N THR A 75 -2.69 19.69 -16.94
CA THR A 75 -3.29 18.39 -17.28
C THR A 75 -3.10 17.35 -16.19
N GLU A 76 -3.86 16.26 -16.25
CA GLU A 76 -3.69 15.13 -15.30
C GLU A 76 -2.29 14.50 -15.43
N GLU A 77 -1.81 14.34 -16.65
CA GLU A 77 -0.48 13.79 -16.94
C GLU A 77 0.62 14.65 -16.32
N GLU A 78 0.55 15.97 -16.50
CA GLU A 78 1.53 16.89 -15.91
C GLU A 78 1.46 16.89 -14.39
N ALA A 79 0.26 16.84 -13.79
CA ALA A 79 0.09 16.76 -12.35
C ALA A 79 0.69 15.48 -11.78
N VAL A 80 0.48 14.34 -12.45
CA VAL A 80 1.08 13.06 -12.06
C VAL A 80 2.59 13.08 -12.21
N GLU A 81 3.11 13.60 -13.34
CA GLU A 81 4.56 13.69 -13.55
C GLU A 81 5.24 14.51 -12.47
N ARG A 82 4.73 15.71 -12.16
CA ARG A 82 5.29 16.57 -11.10
C ARG A 82 5.24 15.90 -9.73
N ALA A 83 4.13 15.24 -9.41
CA ALA A 83 3.98 14.54 -8.15
C ALA A 83 4.94 13.35 -8.02
N VAL A 84 5.09 12.56 -9.07
CA VAL A 84 6.00 11.40 -9.11
C VAL A 84 7.45 11.86 -9.04
N ARG A 85 7.83 12.90 -9.80
CA ARG A 85 9.20 13.47 -9.77
C ARG A 85 9.57 13.95 -8.37
N ALA A 86 8.67 14.59 -7.64
CA ALA A 86 8.94 15.02 -6.27
C ALA A 86 9.34 13.85 -5.36
N VAL A 87 8.78 12.66 -5.58
CA VAL A 87 9.17 11.44 -4.85
C VAL A 87 10.45 10.84 -5.44
N HIS A 88 10.58 10.81 -6.77
CA HIS A 88 11.77 10.30 -7.45
C HIS A 88 13.03 11.05 -7.02
N ASP A 89 12.95 12.38 -6.94
CA ASP A 89 14.06 13.26 -6.61
C ASP A 89 14.30 13.39 -5.10
N GLY A 90 13.46 12.75 -4.27
CA GLY A 90 13.59 12.72 -2.81
C GLY A 90 13.05 13.94 -2.08
N SER A 91 12.43 14.91 -2.76
CA SER A 91 11.78 16.08 -2.13
C SER A 91 10.47 15.71 -1.42
N ALA A 92 9.86 14.59 -1.79
CA ALA A 92 8.77 13.94 -1.06
C ALA A 92 9.09 12.48 -0.77
N GLN A 93 8.50 11.91 0.29
CA GLN A 93 8.71 10.51 0.68
C GLN A 93 7.53 9.62 0.31
N VAL A 94 6.36 10.21 0.07
CA VAL A 94 5.12 9.49 -0.21
C VAL A 94 4.42 10.12 -1.41
N LEU A 95 3.92 9.28 -2.30
CA LEU A 95 3.03 9.69 -3.39
C LEU A 95 1.59 9.34 -3.02
N MET A 96 0.70 10.33 -3.09
CA MET A 96 -0.74 10.16 -2.89
C MET A 96 -1.50 10.39 -4.19
N LYS A 97 -2.45 9.51 -4.48
CA LYS A 97 -3.40 9.69 -5.59
C LYS A 97 -4.51 10.66 -5.16
N GLY A 98 -4.68 11.74 -5.91
CA GLY A 98 -5.84 12.62 -5.82
C GLY A 98 -6.95 12.23 -6.82
N LEU A 99 -7.65 13.22 -7.35
CA LEU A 99 -8.70 13.01 -8.36
C LEU A 99 -8.09 12.90 -9.76
N VAL A 100 -7.53 11.75 -10.06
CA VAL A 100 -6.89 11.45 -11.34
C VAL A 100 -7.27 10.04 -11.81
N ASN A 101 -7.31 9.84 -13.12
CA ASN A 101 -7.55 8.51 -13.71
C ASN A 101 -6.46 7.52 -13.25
N THR A 102 -6.87 6.33 -12.80
CA THR A 102 -5.94 5.31 -12.29
C THR A 102 -4.90 4.89 -13.33
N SER A 103 -5.28 4.82 -14.61
CA SER A 103 -4.34 4.45 -15.69
C SER A 103 -3.28 5.52 -15.92
N VAL A 104 -3.63 6.82 -15.81
CA VAL A 104 -2.69 7.94 -15.91
C VAL A 104 -1.72 7.90 -14.72
N TYR A 105 -2.26 7.75 -13.51
CA TYR A 105 -1.47 7.65 -12.28
C TYR A 105 -0.47 6.50 -12.33
N MET A 106 -0.93 5.30 -12.74
CA MET A 106 -0.07 4.11 -12.83
C MET A 106 1.00 4.25 -13.92
N ARG A 107 0.68 4.87 -15.08
CA ARG A 107 1.69 5.16 -16.11
C ARG A 107 2.81 6.07 -15.58
N GLY A 108 2.47 7.07 -14.78
CA GLY A 108 3.46 7.93 -14.14
C GLY A 108 4.36 7.18 -13.17
N ILE A 109 3.78 6.38 -12.25
CA ILE A 109 4.55 5.56 -11.30
C ILE A 109 5.50 4.60 -12.04
N LEU A 110 5.04 4.01 -13.13
CA LEU A 110 5.79 3.02 -13.90
C LEU A 110 6.63 3.62 -15.05
N ASN A 111 6.74 4.95 -15.15
CA ASN A 111 7.60 5.59 -16.13
C ASN A 111 9.05 5.10 -15.98
N ARG A 112 9.74 4.92 -17.13
CA ARG A 112 11.10 4.33 -17.12
C ARG A 112 12.19 5.31 -16.74
N GLU A 113 11.98 6.61 -16.97
CA GLU A 113 12.98 7.65 -16.77
C GLU A 113 12.85 8.33 -15.41
N TRP A 114 11.62 8.70 -15.03
CA TRP A 114 11.33 9.47 -13.83
C TRP A 114 10.31 8.83 -12.89
N GLY A 115 9.90 7.60 -13.16
CA GLY A 115 8.96 6.86 -12.30
C GLY A 115 9.61 6.27 -11.05
N LEU A 116 8.83 5.50 -10.33
CA LEU A 116 9.24 4.91 -9.03
C LEU A 116 9.54 3.40 -9.14
N ARG A 117 9.99 2.96 -10.31
CA ARG A 117 10.30 1.54 -10.56
C ARG A 117 11.56 1.12 -9.80
N THR A 118 11.46 -0.01 -9.10
CA THR A 118 12.58 -0.60 -8.35
C THR A 118 13.05 -1.94 -8.92
N GLY A 119 12.53 -2.36 -10.08
CA GLY A 119 12.73 -3.71 -10.62
C GLY A 119 11.87 -4.79 -9.98
N ARG A 120 11.12 -4.46 -8.94
CA ARG A 120 10.16 -5.37 -8.29
C ARG A 120 8.77 -5.19 -8.86
N LEU A 121 7.93 -6.24 -8.74
CA LEU A 121 6.52 -6.12 -9.03
C LEU A 121 5.85 -5.19 -8.01
N LEU A 122 5.08 -4.21 -8.49
CA LEU A 122 4.23 -3.40 -7.63
C LEU A 122 3.07 -4.24 -7.11
N SER A 123 2.80 -4.20 -5.81
CA SER A 123 1.68 -4.89 -5.18
C SER A 123 1.01 -4.00 -4.14
N MET A 124 -0.27 -4.26 -3.90
CA MET A 124 -1.05 -3.54 -2.90
C MET A 124 -0.99 -4.27 -1.56
N MET A 125 -0.93 -3.51 -0.47
CA MET A 125 -1.16 -4.00 0.88
C MET A 125 -2.40 -3.31 1.46
N ALA A 126 -3.39 -4.10 1.87
CA ALA A 126 -4.51 -3.63 2.67
C ALA A 126 -4.33 -4.07 4.14
N VAL A 127 -4.72 -3.19 5.06
CA VAL A 127 -4.66 -3.45 6.49
C VAL A 127 -6.06 -3.31 7.07
N TYR A 128 -6.48 -4.29 7.85
CA TYR A 128 -7.82 -4.33 8.44
C TYR A 128 -7.74 -4.42 9.95
N GLU A 129 -8.58 -3.65 10.63
CA GLU A 129 -8.93 -3.82 12.03
C GLU A 129 -10.35 -4.38 12.08
N ALA A 130 -10.47 -5.65 12.48
CA ALA A 130 -11.76 -6.34 12.53
C ALA A 130 -12.29 -6.37 13.98
N PRO A 131 -13.56 -6.00 14.20
CA PRO A 131 -14.18 -6.12 15.52
C PRO A 131 -14.09 -7.54 16.07
N GLY A 132 -13.67 -7.67 17.32
CA GLY A 132 -13.50 -8.96 17.98
C GLY A 132 -12.23 -9.74 17.62
N TYR A 133 -11.38 -9.22 16.71
CA TYR A 133 -10.08 -9.81 16.41
C TYR A 133 -8.95 -9.04 17.11
N HIS A 134 -8.04 -9.77 17.71
CA HIS A 134 -7.06 -9.21 18.67
C HIS A 134 -5.86 -8.47 18.05
N LYS A 135 -5.78 -8.39 16.73
CA LYS A 135 -4.65 -7.77 16.00
C LYS A 135 -5.05 -7.34 14.61
N LEU A 136 -4.22 -6.51 13.97
CA LEU A 136 -4.39 -6.13 12.57
C LEU A 136 -4.23 -7.33 11.63
N LEU A 137 -5.05 -7.37 10.59
CA LEU A 137 -4.96 -8.30 9.47
C LEU A 137 -4.37 -7.57 8.25
N PHE A 138 -3.49 -8.24 7.55
CA PHE A 138 -2.81 -7.73 6.36
C PHE A 138 -3.16 -8.60 5.17
N CYS A 139 -3.59 -7.99 4.07
CA CYS A 139 -3.90 -8.69 2.82
C CYS A 139 -3.10 -8.11 1.66
N SER A 140 -2.64 -8.96 0.77
CA SER A 140 -1.98 -8.62 -0.49
C SER A 140 -2.10 -9.78 -1.48
N ASP A 141 -2.25 -9.60 -2.75
CA ASP A 141 -2.58 -8.40 -3.50
C ASP A 141 -4.07 -8.47 -3.87
N SER A 142 -4.81 -7.40 -3.64
CA SER A 142 -6.27 -7.43 -3.84
C SER A 142 -6.74 -6.56 -5.02
N GLY A 143 -5.83 -6.05 -5.86
CA GLY A 143 -6.31 -5.18 -6.93
C GLY A 143 -5.31 -4.65 -7.95
N ILE A 144 -4.00 -4.78 -7.72
CA ILE A 144 -2.99 -4.29 -8.68
C ILE A 144 -2.70 -5.36 -9.74
N ASN A 145 -2.51 -6.62 -9.33
CA ASN A 145 -2.15 -7.71 -10.22
C ASN A 145 -3.36 -8.61 -10.48
N VAL A 146 -3.97 -8.50 -11.66
CA VAL A 146 -5.21 -9.21 -11.99
C VAL A 146 -4.99 -10.73 -12.13
N ALA A 147 -3.94 -11.14 -12.83
CA ALA A 147 -3.64 -12.56 -13.09
C ALA A 147 -2.11 -12.79 -13.07
N PRO A 148 -1.44 -12.61 -11.92
CA PRO A 148 0.00 -12.82 -11.83
C PRO A 148 0.32 -14.32 -11.94
N ASN A 149 1.40 -14.66 -12.67
CA ASN A 149 1.97 -16.01 -12.68
C ASN A 149 2.74 -16.29 -11.38
N LEU A 150 3.21 -17.52 -11.17
CA LEU A 150 3.92 -17.92 -9.95
C LEU A 150 5.13 -17.04 -9.66
N GLU A 151 5.97 -16.74 -10.65
CA GLU A 151 7.14 -15.88 -10.48
C GLU A 151 6.79 -14.46 -10.05
N GLN A 152 5.71 -13.91 -10.60
CA GLN A 152 5.17 -12.62 -10.19
C GLN A 152 4.57 -12.69 -8.78
N LYS A 153 3.87 -13.78 -8.44
CA LYS A 153 3.30 -14.00 -7.10
C LYS A 153 4.35 -14.03 -6.01
N LYS A 154 5.58 -14.46 -6.28
CA LYS A 154 6.69 -14.46 -5.30
C LYS A 154 7.03 -13.04 -4.80
N TYR A 155 6.84 -11.99 -5.61
CA TYR A 155 7.09 -10.61 -5.18
C TYR A 155 6.05 -10.10 -4.17
N ILE A 156 4.82 -10.61 -4.23
CA ILE A 156 3.72 -10.19 -3.35
C ILE A 156 4.08 -10.42 -1.87
N PRO A 157 4.38 -11.63 -1.41
CA PRO A 157 4.81 -11.85 -0.03
C PRO A 157 6.16 -11.19 0.29
N LYS A 158 7.10 -11.06 -0.66
CA LYS A 158 8.35 -10.32 -0.41
C LYS A 158 8.07 -8.86 -0.01
N ASN A 159 7.18 -8.18 -0.74
CA ASN A 159 6.79 -6.81 -0.44
C ASN A 159 6.01 -6.71 0.88
N LEU A 160 5.02 -7.62 1.08
CA LEU A 160 4.21 -7.65 2.30
C LEU A 160 5.06 -7.91 3.55
N LEU A 161 5.93 -8.91 3.51
CA LEU A 161 6.81 -9.26 4.63
C LEU A 161 7.75 -8.10 5.00
N TYR A 162 8.27 -7.39 3.99
CA TYR A 162 9.08 -6.19 4.23
C TYR A 162 8.28 -5.11 4.98
N ALA A 163 7.05 -4.83 4.54
CA ALA A 163 6.19 -3.83 5.16
C ALA A 163 5.82 -4.19 6.61
N VAL A 164 5.32 -5.40 6.85
CA VAL A 164 4.89 -5.84 8.20
C VAL A 164 6.06 -5.95 9.18
N ARG A 165 7.26 -6.30 8.71
CA ARG A 165 8.47 -6.31 9.53
C ARG A 165 8.83 -4.90 10.01
N ASN A 166 8.72 -3.90 9.15
CA ASN A 166 8.91 -2.49 9.52
C ASN A 166 7.88 -2.01 10.55
N MET A 167 6.69 -2.60 10.56
CA MET A 167 5.67 -2.37 11.59
C MET A 167 5.95 -3.11 12.92
N GLY A 168 7.04 -3.87 13.01
CA GLY A 168 7.47 -4.56 14.24
C GLY A 168 7.06 -6.02 14.35
N ILE A 169 6.46 -6.60 13.29
CA ILE A 169 6.06 -8.02 13.25
C ILE A 169 7.23 -8.83 12.69
N GLN A 170 7.94 -9.56 13.55
CA GLN A 170 9.19 -10.23 13.18
C GLN A 170 8.97 -11.58 12.47
N ASN A 171 7.96 -12.33 12.84
CA ASN A 171 7.65 -13.65 12.30
C ASN A 171 6.14 -13.78 12.01
N PRO A 172 5.63 -13.14 10.96
CA PRO A 172 4.22 -13.17 10.63
C PRO A 172 3.77 -14.55 10.16
N LYS A 173 2.49 -14.87 10.45
CA LYS A 173 1.82 -16.03 9.85
C LYS A 173 1.16 -15.60 8.55
N VAL A 174 1.46 -16.32 7.48
CA VAL A 174 0.98 -16.05 6.12
C VAL A 174 0.10 -17.21 5.66
N ALA A 175 -1.14 -16.92 5.28
CA ALA A 175 -2.05 -17.86 4.66
C ALA A 175 -2.16 -17.56 3.16
N VAL A 176 -1.86 -18.52 2.31
CA VAL A 176 -2.05 -18.40 0.86
C VAL A 176 -3.46 -18.87 0.51
N LEU A 177 -4.34 -17.89 0.29
CA LEU A 177 -5.77 -18.15 0.07
C LEU A 177 -6.06 -18.62 -1.35
N THR A 178 -6.89 -19.63 -1.48
CA THR A 178 -7.32 -20.23 -2.74
C THR A 178 -8.79 -20.65 -2.69
N ALA A 179 -9.30 -21.16 -3.80
CA ALA A 179 -10.66 -21.72 -3.86
C ALA A 179 -10.78 -23.05 -3.10
N ASN A 180 -9.72 -23.88 -3.08
CA ASN A 180 -9.69 -25.20 -2.45
C ASN A 180 -8.49 -25.32 -1.50
N GLU A 181 -8.59 -26.15 -0.49
CA GLU A 181 -7.49 -26.48 0.45
C GLU A 181 -6.59 -27.62 -0.03
N MET A 182 -7.00 -28.34 -1.06
CA MET A 182 -6.20 -29.41 -1.68
C MET A 182 -5.60 -28.92 -2.99
N VAL A 183 -4.37 -29.33 -3.27
CA VAL A 183 -3.71 -29.05 -4.55
C VAL A 183 -4.42 -29.83 -5.66
N ASP A 184 -4.98 -29.10 -6.61
CA ASP A 184 -5.59 -29.64 -7.83
C ASP A 184 -4.90 -29.05 -9.06
N PRO A 185 -4.27 -29.89 -9.92
CA PRO A 185 -3.60 -29.42 -11.15
C PRO A 185 -4.53 -28.65 -12.11
N LYS A 186 -5.84 -28.83 -12.00
CA LYS A 186 -6.84 -28.12 -12.82
C LYS A 186 -7.18 -26.75 -12.25
N VAL A 187 -6.78 -26.46 -11.01
CA VAL A 187 -7.05 -25.20 -10.29
C VAL A 187 -5.72 -24.49 -10.03
N VAL A 188 -5.31 -23.65 -10.97
CA VAL A 188 -3.99 -22.98 -10.96
C VAL A 188 -3.71 -22.25 -9.64
N SER A 189 -4.72 -21.68 -8.98
CA SER A 189 -4.51 -20.99 -7.68
C SER A 189 -3.96 -21.93 -6.61
N THR A 190 -4.33 -23.22 -6.62
CA THR A 190 -3.87 -24.20 -5.63
C THR A 190 -2.44 -24.68 -5.90
N THR A 191 -2.10 -24.91 -7.17
CA THR A 191 -0.73 -25.25 -7.57
C THR A 191 0.24 -24.12 -7.34
N ASP A 192 -0.17 -22.89 -7.65
CA ASP A 192 0.63 -21.69 -7.36
C ASP A 192 0.80 -21.46 -5.87
N ALA A 193 -0.23 -21.73 -5.04
CA ALA A 193 -0.13 -21.61 -3.60
C ALA A 193 0.89 -22.60 -3.02
N ALA A 194 0.88 -23.84 -3.47
CA ALA A 194 1.88 -24.83 -3.06
C ALA A 194 3.28 -24.43 -3.50
N GLY A 195 3.45 -24.00 -4.77
CA GLY A 195 4.73 -23.50 -5.28
C GLY A 195 5.24 -22.28 -4.54
N LEU A 196 4.34 -21.37 -4.12
CA LEU A 196 4.71 -20.20 -3.34
C LEU A 196 5.18 -20.58 -1.92
N VAL A 197 4.51 -21.54 -1.26
CA VAL A 197 4.92 -22.06 0.05
C VAL A 197 6.30 -22.71 -0.03
N GLU A 198 6.56 -23.48 -1.09
CA GLU A 198 7.84 -24.10 -1.34
C GLU A 198 8.94 -23.06 -1.62
N ALA A 199 8.64 -22.06 -2.46
CA ALA A 199 9.57 -20.98 -2.76
C ALA A 199 9.97 -20.18 -1.50
N VAL A 200 9.02 -19.84 -0.64
CA VAL A 200 9.30 -19.11 0.62
C VAL A 200 10.18 -19.92 1.57
N LYS A 201 10.08 -21.24 1.56
CA LYS A 201 10.89 -22.14 2.42
C LYS A 201 12.31 -22.36 1.89
N ASN A 202 12.48 -22.39 0.57
CA ASN A 202 13.69 -22.90 -0.07
C ASN A 202 14.48 -21.86 -0.87
N GLU A 203 13.86 -20.74 -1.26
CA GLU A 203 14.50 -19.70 -2.06
C GLU A 203 15.00 -18.54 -1.18
N GLU A 204 16.09 -17.93 -1.61
CA GLU A 204 16.62 -16.72 -0.99
C GLU A 204 15.74 -15.48 -1.24
N GLY A 205 15.87 -14.47 -0.38
CA GLY A 205 15.23 -13.17 -0.53
C GLY A 205 13.84 -13.06 0.09
N PHE A 206 13.39 -14.08 0.81
CA PHE A 206 12.22 -13.96 1.68
C PHE A 206 12.62 -13.64 3.13
N LEU A 207 11.87 -12.74 3.75
CA LEU A 207 12.03 -12.51 5.19
C LEU A 207 11.36 -13.64 5.99
N PRO A 208 11.83 -13.93 7.22
CA PRO A 208 11.27 -14.99 8.05
C PRO A 208 9.76 -14.85 8.24
N CYS A 209 9.03 -15.95 7.99
CA CYS A 209 7.59 -16.06 8.25
C CYS A 209 7.21 -17.53 8.40
N ILE A 210 6.01 -17.76 8.94
CA ILE A 210 5.35 -19.06 8.92
C ILE A 210 4.33 -19.00 7.78
N ILE A 211 4.51 -19.79 6.73
CA ILE A 211 3.63 -19.76 5.56
C ILE A 211 2.94 -21.12 5.37
N GLU A 212 1.64 -21.07 5.12
CA GLU A 212 0.81 -22.24 4.81
C GLU A 212 -0.08 -21.95 3.61
N GLY A 213 -0.35 -22.97 2.80
CA GLY A 213 -1.25 -22.93 1.63
C GLY A 213 -1.16 -24.21 0.79
N PRO A 214 -2.16 -24.49 -0.04
CA PRO A 214 -3.40 -23.71 -0.25
C PRO A 214 -4.33 -23.73 0.98
N ILE A 215 -5.01 -22.61 1.24
CA ILE A 215 -6.03 -22.53 2.30
C ILE A 215 -7.31 -21.99 1.66
N ALA A 216 -8.43 -22.73 1.81
CA ALA A 216 -9.71 -22.28 1.32
C ALA A 216 -10.25 -21.10 2.14
N VAL A 217 -10.81 -20.09 1.46
CA VAL A 217 -11.38 -18.90 2.11
C VAL A 217 -12.49 -19.30 3.10
N SER A 218 -13.33 -20.29 2.77
CA SER A 218 -14.36 -20.82 3.68
C SER A 218 -13.80 -21.39 4.95
N TYR A 219 -12.61 -21.98 4.92
CA TYR A 219 -11.95 -22.58 6.09
C TYR A 219 -11.39 -21.52 7.02
N THR A 220 -10.96 -20.37 6.54
CA THR A 220 -10.46 -19.28 7.36
C THR A 220 -11.52 -18.72 8.32
N HIS A 221 -12.79 -18.73 7.92
CA HIS A 221 -13.91 -18.31 8.77
C HIS A 221 -14.20 -19.27 9.92
N LEU A 222 -13.88 -20.55 9.76
CA LEU A 222 -14.15 -21.60 10.74
C LEU A 222 -13.01 -21.78 11.75
N THR A 223 -11.77 -21.46 11.37
CA THR A 223 -10.58 -21.76 12.18
C THR A 223 -10.00 -20.57 12.92
N LEU A 224 -10.29 -19.35 12.51
CA LEU A 224 -9.80 -18.14 13.19
C LEU A 224 -10.28 -17.98 14.63
N PRO A 225 -11.50 -18.42 15.04
CA PRO A 225 -11.95 -18.32 16.43
C PRO A 225 -11.51 -19.47 17.33
N THR A 226 -11.08 -20.61 16.82
CA THR A 226 -10.99 -21.86 17.59
C THR A 226 -9.59 -22.38 17.89
N LYS A 227 -8.54 -21.80 17.34
CA LYS A 227 -7.18 -22.20 17.73
C LYS A 227 -6.60 -21.23 18.75
N ARG A 228 -6.59 -21.73 19.96
CA ARG A 228 -5.95 -21.24 21.17
C ARG A 228 -4.44 -21.09 21.03
#